data_902f9c7253e3b6bd5189a34995fe205b
#
_entry.id   902f9c7253e3b6bd5189a34995fe205b
#
_cell.length_a   1.000
_cell.length_b   1.000
_cell.length_c   1.000
_cell.angle_alpha   90.00
_cell.angle_beta   90.00
_cell.angle_gamma   90.00
#
_symmetry.space_group_name_H-M   'P 1'
#
loop_
_entity.id
_entity.type
_entity.pdbx_description
1 polymer ?
#
loop_
_entity_poly.entity_id
_entity_poly.type
_entity_poly.pdbx_seq_one_letter_code
_entity_poly.pdbx_strand_id
1 'polypeptide(L)'
;MIKIKLTRANKSILFKALAPYYYRERALGHSTQESGRLILKINSLPADKKASFSAEEIHLMRTTVNQLRNERLAKGQYTDAADDMLLKLF
;
A
#
# COMPACT_ATOMS: atom_id res chain seq x y z
N MET A 1 -14.44 10.65 3.38
CA MET A 1 -13.08 10.13 3.31
C MET A 1 -12.76 9.31 4.55
N ILE A 2 -11.90 8.33 4.39
CA ILE A 2 -11.53 7.40 5.46
C ILE A 2 -10.21 7.88 6.06
N LYS A 3 -10.16 8.04 7.39
CA LYS A 3 -8.95 8.47 8.10
C LYS A 3 -8.23 7.27 8.68
N ILE A 4 -6.94 7.15 8.39
CA ILE A 4 -6.10 6.06 8.86
C ILE A 4 -4.81 6.64 9.42
N LYS A 5 -4.39 6.11 10.57
CA LYS A 5 -3.11 6.44 11.17
C LYS A 5 -2.07 5.43 10.70
N LEU A 6 -1.06 5.91 9.99
CA LEU A 6 0.03 5.07 9.48
C LEU A 6 1.27 5.21 10.36
N THR A 7 1.74 4.09 10.88
CA THR A 7 3.03 4.02 11.54
C THR A 7 4.15 4.00 10.49
N ARG A 8 5.40 4.16 10.94
CA ARG A 8 6.55 4.02 10.04
C ARG A 8 6.57 2.63 9.38
N ALA A 9 6.27 1.58 10.15
CA ALA A 9 6.19 0.22 9.63
C ALA A 9 5.08 0.07 8.58
N ASN A 10 3.92 0.70 8.80
CA ASN A 10 2.83 0.71 7.81
C ASN A 10 3.25 1.38 6.50
N LYS A 11 3.92 2.52 6.60
CA LYS A 11 4.42 3.24 5.41
C LYS A 11 5.40 2.38 4.63
N SER A 12 6.30 1.69 5.33
CA SER A 12 7.27 0.80 4.70
C SER A 12 6.61 -0.35 3.94
N ILE A 13 5.62 -1.01 4.55
CA ILE A 13 4.94 -2.13 3.89
C ILE A 13 4.09 -1.66 2.71
N LEU A 14 3.46 -0.49 2.81
CA LEU A 14 2.72 0.10 1.70
C LEU A 14 3.62 0.41 0.52
N PHE A 15 4.81 0.96 0.77
CA PHE A 15 5.78 1.20 -0.28
C PHE A 15 6.20 -0.09 -0.97
N LYS A 16 6.50 -1.13 -0.21
CA LYS A 16 6.89 -2.44 -0.73
C LYS A 16 5.77 -3.10 -1.54
N ALA A 17 4.53 -2.78 -1.23
CA ALA A 17 3.37 -3.29 -1.97
C ALA A 17 3.10 -2.48 -3.24
N LEU A 18 3.15 -1.15 -3.14
CA LEU A 18 2.78 -0.24 -4.24
C LEU A 18 3.87 -0.10 -5.31
N ALA A 19 5.15 -0.10 -4.93
CA ALA A 19 6.24 0.09 -5.89
C ALA A 19 6.28 -1.00 -6.97
N PRO A 20 6.21 -2.30 -6.64
CA PRO A 20 6.17 -3.34 -7.67
C PRO A 20 4.94 -3.21 -8.57
N TYR A 21 3.79 -2.87 -8.00
CA TYR A 21 2.57 -2.62 -8.77
C TYR A 21 2.77 -1.47 -9.76
N TYR A 22 3.34 -0.35 -9.29
CA TYR A 22 3.63 0.82 -10.13
C TYR A 22 4.51 0.44 -11.32
N TYR A 23 5.62 -0.24 -11.08
CA TYR A 23 6.56 -0.61 -12.14
C TYR A 23 5.96 -1.62 -13.12
N ARG A 24 5.16 -2.56 -12.64
CA ARG A 24 4.49 -3.54 -13.50
C ARG A 24 3.46 -2.86 -14.40
N GLU A 25 2.64 -1.97 -13.87
CA GLU A 25 1.66 -1.22 -14.66
C GLU A 25 2.35 -0.35 -15.71
N ARG A 26 3.46 0.27 -15.34
CA ARG A 26 4.27 1.09 -16.27
C ARG A 26 4.82 0.23 -17.41
N ALA A 27 5.34 -0.94 -17.11
CA ALA A 27 5.90 -1.86 -18.10
C ALA A 27 4.83 -2.36 -19.08
N LEU A 28 3.58 -2.51 -18.61
CA LEU A 28 2.44 -2.94 -19.44
C LEU A 28 1.80 -1.78 -20.23
N GLY A 29 2.30 -0.56 -20.08
CA GLY A 29 1.75 0.61 -20.75
C GLY A 29 0.45 1.12 -20.13
N HIS A 30 0.09 0.65 -18.94
CA HIS A 30 -1.09 1.13 -18.22
C HIS A 30 -0.80 2.45 -17.50
N SER A 31 -1.87 3.20 -17.17
CA SER A 31 -1.73 4.44 -16.42
C SER A 31 -1.16 4.17 -15.03
N THR A 32 -0.14 4.95 -14.63
CA THR A 32 0.47 4.87 -13.31
C THR A 32 0.15 6.10 -12.47
N GLN A 33 -0.78 6.95 -12.93
CA GLN A 33 -1.08 8.20 -12.28
C GLN A 33 -1.59 8.01 -10.85
N GLU A 34 -2.54 7.12 -10.66
CA GLU A 34 -3.12 6.85 -9.34
C GLU A 34 -2.11 6.25 -8.37
N SER A 35 -1.40 5.21 -8.80
CA SER A 35 -0.42 4.54 -7.94
C SER A 35 0.78 5.46 -7.64
N GLY A 36 1.25 6.22 -8.62
CA GLY A 36 2.34 7.17 -8.42
C GLY A 36 1.97 8.27 -7.43
N ARG A 37 0.78 8.85 -7.57
CA ARG A 37 0.27 9.86 -6.64
C ARG A 37 0.13 9.32 -5.22
N LEU A 38 -0.38 8.09 -5.09
CA LEU A 38 -0.56 7.47 -3.79
C LEU A 38 0.79 7.20 -3.10
N ILE A 39 1.78 6.72 -3.85
CA ILE A 39 3.13 6.53 -3.32
C ILE A 39 3.71 7.85 -2.80
N LEU A 40 3.62 8.91 -3.56
CA LEU A 40 4.11 10.23 -3.17
C LEU A 40 3.36 10.76 -1.94
N LYS A 41 2.05 10.59 -1.91
CA LYS A 41 1.22 10.99 -0.78
C LYS A 41 1.67 10.28 0.50
N ILE A 42 1.79 8.95 0.46
CA ILE A 42 2.20 8.16 1.62
C ILE A 42 3.59 8.57 2.10
N ASN A 43 4.53 8.75 1.17
CA ASN A 43 5.89 9.15 1.51
C ASN A 43 5.95 10.53 2.20
N SER A 44 5.05 11.43 1.85
CA SER A 44 5.03 12.79 2.42
C SER A 44 4.27 12.87 3.74
N LEU A 45 3.53 11.83 4.12
CA LEU A 45 2.75 11.85 5.37
C LEU A 45 3.66 11.67 6.59
N PRO A 46 3.44 12.47 7.66
CA PRO A 46 4.13 12.22 8.91
C PRO A 46 3.68 10.87 9.50
N ALA A 47 4.64 10.13 10.06
CA ALA A 47 4.31 8.88 10.74
C ALA A 47 3.49 9.15 12.01
N ASP A 48 2.60 8.22 12.35
CA ASP A 48 1.78 8.23 13.56
C ASP A 48 0.77 9.38 13.65
N LYS A 49 0.43 9.97 12.50
CA LYS A 49 -0.66 10.95 12.39
C LYS A 49 -1.72 10.45 11.44
N LYS A 50 -2.98 10.79 11.72
CA LYS A 50 -4.10 10.42 10.86
C LYS A 50 -4.04 11.16 9.53
N ALA A 51 -4.32 10.44 8.44
CA ALA A 51 -4.42 11.00 7.10
C ALA A 51 -5.71 10.51 6.45
N SER A 52 -6.26 11.32 5.55
CA SER A 52 -7.50 10.98 4.84
C SER A 52 -7.20 10.32 3.50
N PHE A 53 -7.94 9.26 3.20
CA PHE A 53 -7.81 8.53 1.94
C PHE A 53 -9.18 8.37 1.30
N SER A 54 -9.22 8.43 -0.03
CA SER A 54 -10.44 8.15 -0.79
C SER A 54 -10.72 6.63 -0.81
N ALA A 55 -11.94 6.27 -1.21
CA ALA A 55 -12.30 4.87 -1.37
C ALA A 55 -11.42 4.18 -2.42
N GLU A 56 -11.07 4.87 -3.49
CA GLU A 56 -10.20 4.36 -4.55
C GLU A 56 -8.78 4.12 -4.04
N GLU A 57 -8.26 5.04 -3.23
CA GLU A 57 -6.94 4.88 -2.61
C GLU A 57 -6.91 3.70 -1.66
N ILE A 58 -7.95 3.54 -0.84
CA ILE A 58 -8.08 2.40 0.06
C ILE A 58 -8.13 1.09 -0.72
N HIS A 59 -8.92 1.04 -1.80
CA HIS A 59 -9.02 -0.14 -2.65
C HIS A 59 -7.66 -0.53 -3.24
N LEU A 60 -6.91 0.44 -3.74
CA LEU A 60 -5.58 0.19 -4.31
C LEU A 60 -4.62 -0.32 -3.25
N MET A 61 -4.64 0.26 -2.06
CA MET A 61 -3.81 -0.21 -0.95
C MET A 61 -4.16 -1.65 -0.56
N ARG A 62 -5.45 -1.98 -0.44
CA ARG A 62 -5.89 -3.35 -0.14
C ARG A 62 -5.39 -4.36 -1.18
N THR A 63 -5.60 -4.04 -2.45
CA THR A 63 -5.22 -4.91 -3.56
C THR A 63 -3.73 -5.19 -3.56
N THR A 64 -2.91 -4.14 -3.44
CA THR A 64 -1.46 -4.28 -3.52
C THR A 64 -0.86 -4.94 -2.28
N VAL A 65 -1.36 -4.62 -1.09
CA VAL A 65 -0.89 -5.27 0.14
C VAL A 65 -1.30 -6.75 0.16
N ASN A 66 -2.50 -7.06 -0.32
CA ASN A 66 -2.94 -8.45 -0.40
C ASN A 66 -2.09 -9.26 -1.39
N GLN A 67 -1.70 -8.68 -2.51
CA GLN A 67 -0.76 -9.30 -3.45
C GLN A 67 0.59 -9.56 -2.80
N LEU A 68 1.13 -8.59 -2.09
CA LEU A 68 2.40 -8.73 -1.38
C LEU A 68 2.32 -9.86 -0.34
N ARG A 69 1.22 -9.91 0.41
CA ARG A 69 0.97 -10.97 1.38
C ARG A 69 0.98 -12.35 0.72
N ASN A 70 0.27 -12.50 -0.39
CA ASN A 70 0.19 -13.76 -1.11
C ASN A 70 1.55 -14.19 -1.66
N GLU A 71 2.33 -13.26 -2.19
CA GLU A 71 3.68 -13.54 -2.67
C GLU A 71 4.61 -14.02 -1.55
N ARG A 72 4.51 -13.39 -0.37
CA ARG A 72 5.29 -13.78 0.80
C ARG A 72 4.89 -15.17 1.30
N LEU A 73 3.59 -15.47 1.32
CA LEU A 73 3.11 -16.81 1.69
C LEU A 73 3.67 -17.87 0.75
N ALA A 74 3.65 -17.60 -0.55
CA ALA A 74 4.17 -18.53 -1.56
C ALA A 74 5.67 -18.80 -1.39
N LYS A 75 6.41 -17.84 -0.84
CA LYS A 75 7.86 -17.95 -0.60
C LYS A 75 8.20 -18.42 0.82
N GLY A 76 7.20 -18.74 1.64
CA GLY A 76 7.43 -19.12 3.02
C GLY A 76 7.90 -18.00 3.93
N GLN A 77 7.63 -16.75 3.56
CA GLN A 77 8.03 -15.56 4.33
C GLN A 77 6.93 -15.12 5.29
N TYR A 78 7.31 -14.38 6.33
CA TYR A 78 6.36 -13.84 7.30
C TYR A 78 5.45 -12.79 6.65
N THR A 79 4.16 -12.79 7.06
CA THR A 79 3.15 -11.88 6.55
C THR A 79 2.63 -10.90 7.59
N ASP A 80 3.21 -10.87 8.78
CA ASP A 80 2.69 -10.11 9.92
C ASP A 80 2.49 -8.63 9.60
N ALA A 81 3.47 -7.98 8.98
CA ALA A 81 3.39 -6.57 8.65
C ALA A 81 2.29 -6.30 7.61
N ALA A 82 2.14 -7.18 6.63
CA ALA A 82 1.07 -7.07 5.62
C ALA A 82 -0.30 -7.30 6.26
N ASP A 83 -0.41 -8.29 7.14
CA ASP A 83 -1.66 -8.58 7.85
C ASP A 83 -2.08 -7.41 8.74
N ASP A 84 -1.14 -6.82 9.48
CA ASP A 84 -1.41 -5.64 10.31
C ASP A 84 -1.91 -4.46 9.47
N MET A 85 -1.29 -4.24 8.31
CA MET A 85 -1.73 -3.17 7.42
C MET A 85 -3.13 -3.43 6.86
N LEU A 86 -3.42 -4.67 6.46
CA LEU A 86 -4.74 -5.05 5.95
C LEU A 86 -5.84 -4.81 6.98
N LEU A 87 -5.57 -5.09 8.26
CA LEU A 87 -6.53 -4.84 9.33
C LEU A 87 -6.94 -3.37 9.42
N LYS A 88 -6.03 -2.45 9.12
CA LYS A 88 -6.31 -1.02 9.10
C LYS A 88 -7.14 -0.59 7.89
N LEU A 89 -7.12 -1.37 6.82
CA LEU A 89 -7.79 -1.04 5.56
C LEU A 89 -9.21 -1.62 5.44
N PHE A 90 -9.61 -2.44 6.40
CA PHE A 90 -10.94 -3.06 6.39
C PHE A 90 -11.90 -2.47 7.45
#